data_98e7865f66d481e0ef45d2154b720381
#
_entry.id   98e7865f66d481e0ef45d2154b720381
#
_cell.length_a   1.000
_cell.length_b   1.000
_cell.length_c   1.000
_cell.angle_alpha   90.00
_cell.angle_beta   90.00
_cell.angle_gamma   90.00
#
_symmetry.space_group_name_H-M   'P 1'
#
loop_
_entity.id
_entity.type
_entity.pdbx_description
1 polymer ?
#
loop_
_entity_poly.entity_id
_entity_poly.type
_entity_poly.pdbx_seq_one_letter_code
_entity_poly.pdbx_strand_id
1 'polypeptide(L)'
;VEYNGGITRSYPINSAWLAGVDYFLHDQSYNNTLNLKLLYKKIIQADSKVPMQFTGVWTCKDLFGLKGLTFDGFADVWFEDHSCNIGVNEDGTNVTKTKHTVFITEPQLWYNVGRHFGCNNLNVGTEIELSNNFGTTLGFKCRPCLGVKWNF
;
A
#
# COMPACT_ATOMS: atom_id res chain seq x y z
N VAL A 1 8.72 14.37 -6.74
CA VAL A 1 7.96 13.92 -7.92
C VAL A 1 8.12 12.43 -8.04
N GLU A 2 7.01 11.71 -8.20
CA GLU A 2 6.98 10.25 -8.32
C GLU A 2 6.24 9.87 -9.60
N TYR A 3 6.59 8.72 -10.18
CA TYR A 3 5.84 8.07 -11.24
C TYR A 3 5.44 6.69 -10.75
N ASN A 4 4.15 6.40 -10.75
CA ASN A 4 3.57 5.12 -10.39
C ASN A 4 2.92 4.48 -11.61
N GLY A 5 3.05 3.18 -11.72
CA GLY A 5 2.43 2.39 -12.78
C GLY A 5 2.97 0.97 -12.76
N GLY A 6 2.34 0.12 -13.51
CA GLY A 6 2.78 -1.26 -13.59
C GLY A 6 1.68 -2.20 -14.08
N ILE A 7 1.96 -3.48 -13.95
CA ILE A 7 1.02 -4.54 -14.29
C ILE A 7 1.03 -5.59 -13.18
N THR A 8 -0.13 -5.95 -12.71
CA THR A 8 -0.31 -7.13 -11.87
C THR A 8 -0.58 -8.34 -12.75
N ARG A 9 -0.66 -9.52 -12.15
CA ARG A 9 -1.03 -10.75 -12.85
C ARG A 9 -2.41 -10.68 -13.52
N SER A 10 -3.29 -9.84 -13.01
CA SER A 10 -4.72 -9.84 -13.38
C SER A 10 -5.20 -8.55 -14.04
N TYR A 11 -4.48 -7.44 -13.84
CA TYR A 11 -4.89 -6.13 -14.36
C TYR A 11 -3.70 -5.15 -14.42
N PRO A 12 -3.72 -4.18 -15.34
CA PRO A 12 -2.77 -3.08 -15.31
C PRO A 12 -3.12 -2.10 -14.18
N ILE A 13 -2.09 -1.52 -13.58
CA ILE A 13 -2.24 -0.38 -12.67
C ILE A 13 -2.16 0.89 -13.53
N ASN A 14 -3.13 1.78 -13.39
CA ASN A 14 -3.14 3.04 -14.11
C ASN A 14 -1.88 3.85 -13.80
N SER A 15 -1.21 4.27 -14.85
CA SER A 15 -0.01 5.09 -14.71
C SER A 15 -0.35 6.48 -14.22
N ALA A 16 0.42 7.00 -13.29
CA ALA A 16 0.20 8.32 -12.72
C ALA A 16 1.50 9.06 -12.43
N TRP A 17 1.47 10.39 -12.62
CA TRP A 17 2.46 11.31 -12.10
C TRP A 17 1.95 11.93 -10.80
N LEU A 18 2.82 11.96 -9.80
CA LEU A 18 2.54 12.54 -8.51
C LEU A 18 3.56 13.63 -8.20
N ALA A 19 3.09 14.75 -7.68
CA ALA A 19 3.94 15.84 -7.22
C ALA A 19 3.29 16.49 -6.00
N GLY A 20 4.08 16.81 -4.98
CA GLY A 20 3.53 17.43 -3.78
C GLY A 20 4.57 17.62 -2.70
N VAL A 21 4.09 17.61 -1.48
CA VAL A 21 4.90 17.82 -0.28
C VAL A 21 4.83 16.59 0.62
N ASP A 22 5.91 16.37 1.35
CA ASP A 22 5.93 15.40 2.42
C ASP A 22 6.37 16.04 3.74
N TYR A 23 5.93 15.45 4.84
CA TYR A 23 6.31 15.84 6.18
C TYR A 23 6.82 14.62 6.93
N PHE A 24 8.11 14.62 7.24
CA PHE A 24 8.79 13.52 7.86
C PHE A 24 8.97 13.74 9.35
N LEU A 25 8.34 12.88 10.13
CA LEU A 25 8.43 12.82 11.58
C LEU A 25 9.29 11.64 12.00
N HIS A 26 10.16 11.83 12.98
CA HIS A 26 11.00 10.77 13.51
C HIS A 26 11.40 11.05 14.96
N ASP A 27 11.74 9.98 15.69
CA ASP A 27 12.45 10.10 16.96
C ASP A 27 13.96 10.37 16.74
N GLN A 28 14.70 10.66 17.81
CA GLN A 28 16.14 10.97 17.73
C GLN A 28 16.98 9.83 17.15
N SER A 29 16.53 8.60 17.30
CA SER A 29 17.21 7.38 16.85
C SER A 29 16.77 6.88 15.48
N TYR A 30 15.76 7.52 14.86
CA TYR A 30 15.11 7.05 13.65
C TYR A 30 14.56 5.62 13.75
N ASN A 31 14.25 5.19 14.97
CA ASN A 31 13.60 3.90 15.18
C ASN A 31 12.09 3.98 14.92
N ASN A 32 11.51 5.14 15.21
CA ASN A 32 10.12 5.42 14.90
C ASN A 32 10.05 6.56 13.89
N THR A 33 9.48 6.28 12.74
CA THR A 33 9.33 7.26 11.66
C THR A 33 7.89 7.26 11.16
N LEU A 34 7.42 8.44 10.76
CA LEU A 34 6.15 8.63 10.07
C LEU A 34 6.34 9.68 8.98
N ASN A 35 6.11 9.29 7.75
CA ASN A 35 6.13 10.19 6.60
C ASN A 35 4.68 10.39 6.10
N LEU A 36 4.21 11.63 6.12
CA LEU A 36 2.90 12.03 5.63
C LEU A 36 3.06 12.81 4.33
N LYS A 37 2.40 12.37 3.28
CA LYS A 37 2.49 13.00 1.96
C LYS A 37 1.12 13.51 1.51
N LEU A 38 1.12 14.71 0.95
CA LEU A 38 -0.01 15.28 0.23
C LEU A 38 0.42 15.53 -1.21
N LEU A 39 -0.16 14.77 -2.14
CA LEU A 39 0.30 14.70 -3.50
C LEU A 39 -0.83 15.09 -4.47
N TYR A 40 -0.53 15.97 -5.44
CA TYR A 40 -1.32 16.06 -6.66
C TYR A 40 -1.05 14.82 -7.51
N LYS A 41 -2.10 14.13 -7.95
CA LYS A 41 -1.99 12.89 -8.71
C LYS A 41 -2.66 13.04 -10.07
N LYS A 42 -1.87 13.04 -11.14
CA LYS A 42 -2.37 12.98 -12.51
C LYS A 42 -2.33 11.55 -13.02
N ILE A 43 -3.50 10.94 -13.13
CA ILE A 43 -3.67 9.60 -13.70
C ILE A 43 -3.75 9.75 -15.23
N ILE A 44 -3.09 8.86 -15.97
CA ILE A 44 -2.98 8.96 -17.43
C ILE A 44 -4.19 8.31 -18.11
N GLN A 45 -4.65 7.17 -17.56
CA GLN A 45 -5.69 6.34 -18.18
C GLN A 45 -7.08 6.48 -17.52
N ALA A 46 -7.22 7.30 -16.50
CA ALA A 46 -8.49 7.50 -15.79
C ALA A 46 -8.69 8.97 -15.43
N ASP A 47 -9.95 9.35 -15.30
CA ASP A 47 -10.31 10.67 -14.82
C ASP A 47 -10.37 10.71 -13.29
N SER A 48 -10.15 11.89 -12.74
CA SER A 48 -10.29 12.16 -11.32
C SER A 48 -10.87 13.55 -11.11
N LYS A 49 -11.98 13.63 -10.39
CA LYS A 49 -12.57 14.92 -9.99
C LYS A 49 -11.75 15.62 -8.91
N VAL A 50 -11.01 14.85 -8.11
CA VAL A 50 -10.14 15.33 -7.05
C VAL A 50 -8.76 14.70 -7.26
N PRO A 51 -7.86 15.37 -8.00
CA PRO A 51 -6.57 14.80 -8.40
C PRO A 51 -5.57 14.85 -7.22
N MET A 52 -5.93 14.24 -6.12
CA MET A 52 -5.14 14.23 -4.87
C MET A 52 -4.92 12.82 -4.37
N GLN A 53 -3.78 12.61 -3.74
CA GLN A 53 -3.45 11.40 -2.97
C GLN A 53 -2.91 11.80 -1.61
N PHE A 54 -3.37 11.10 -0.58
CA PHE A 54 -2.82 11.15 0.77
C PHE A 54 -2.09 9.84 1.04
N THR A 55 -0.85 9.94 1.48
CA THR A 55 0.00 8.79 1.80
C THR A 55 0.55 8.93 3.20
N GLY A 56 0.46 7.87 3.98
CA GLY A 56 1.18 7.72 5.24
C GLY A 56 2.10 6.51 5.16
N VAL A 57 3.38 6.68 5.51
CA VAL A 57 4.35 5.58 5.59
C VAL A 57 4.95 5.59 6.98
N TRP A 58 4.96 4.44 7.65
CA TRP A 58 5.47 4.33 9.01
C TRP A 58 6.47 3.19 9.17
N THR A 59 7.36 3.36 10.13
CA THR A 59 8.24 2.32 10.63
C THR A 59 8.41 2.49 12.14
N CYS A 60 8.18 1.41 12.90
CA CYS A 60 8.42 1.32 14.33
C CYS A 60 9.32 0.12 14.59
N LYS A 61 10.59 0.36 14.92
CA LYS A 61 11.55 -0.68 15.26
C LYS A 61 11.50 -0.98 16.75
N ASP A 62 11.84 -2.21 17.11
CA ASP A 62 11.85 -2.68 18.49
C ASP A 62 10.50 -2.42 19.20
N LEU A 63 9.42 -2.71 18.49
CA LEU A 63 8.05 -2.48 18.92
C LEU A 63 7.81 -3.07 20.32
N PHE A 64 7.21 -2.28 21.22
CA PHE A 64 7.00 -2.63 22.64
C PHE A 64 8.28 -3.02 23.39
N GLY A 65 9.47 -2.54 22.95
CA GLY A 65 10.75 -2.90 23.53
C GLY A 65 11.26 -4.29 23.15
N LEU A 66 10.56 -4.99 22.26
CA LEU A 66 10.97 -6.30 21.75
C LEU A 66 11.99 -6.13 20.63
N LYS A 67 13.27 -6.27 20.96
CA LYS A 67 14.36 -6.13 20.00
C LYS A 67 14.18 -7.02 18.77
N GLY A 68 14.27 -6.39 17.61
CA GLY A 68 14.13 -7.06 16.32
C GLY A 68 12.68 -7.26 15.86
N LEU A 69 11.68 -6.80 16.62
CA LEU A 69 10.30 -6.72 16.15
C LEU A 69 10.07 -5.36 15.50
N THR A 70 9.70 -5.36 14.22
CA THR A 70 9.43 -4.15 13.44
C THR A 70 7.99 -4.16 12.95
N PHE A 71 7.30 -3.04 13.14
CA PHE A 71 6.02 -2.76 12.52
C PHE A 71 6.21 -1.65 11.51
N ASP A 72 6.03 -1.95 10.25
CA ASP A 72 6.13 -0.99 9.16
C ASP A 72 4.94 -1.10 8.21
N GLY A 73 4.85 -0.18 7.26
CA GLY A 73 3.80 -0.22 6.28
C GLY A 73 3.48 1.14 5.69
N PHE A 74 2.44 1.16 4.89
CA PHE A 74 1.91 2.38 4.31
C PHE A 74 0.38 2.36 4.26
N ALA A 75 -0.21 3.54 4.06
CA ALA A 75 -1.62 3.71 3.74
C ALA A 75 -1.77 4.81 2.69
N ASP A 76 -2.47 4.49 1.62
CA ASP A 76 -2.79 5.40 0.52
C ASP A 76 -4.29 5.55 0.36
N VAL A 77 -4.73 6.78 0.17
CA VAL A 77 -6.06 7.09 -0.32
C VAL A 77 -5.98 8.08 -1.46
N TRP A 78 -6.66 7.78 -2.56
CA TRP A 78 -6.74 8.68 -3.71
C TRP A 78 -8.11 8.61 -4.38
N PHE A 79 -8.29 9.47 -5.35
CA PHE A 79 -9.55 9.59 -6.08
C PHE A 79 -9.29 9.34 -7.56
N GLU A 80 -9.99 8.38 -8.12
CA GLU A 80 -9.99 8.07 -9.55
C GLU A 80 -11.32 7.45 -9.97
N ASP A 81 -11.74 7.76 -11.17
CA ASP A 81 -12.91 7.12 -11.76
C ASP A 81 -12.45 5.80 -12.39
N HIS A 82 -12.78 4.70 -11.74
CA HIS A 82 -12.46 3.38 -12.28
C HIS A 82 -13.64 2.41 -12.19
N SER A 83 -13.65 1.44 -13.07
CA SER A 83 -14.73 0.46 -13.20
C SER A 83 -14.42 -0.78 -12.39
N CYS A 84 -15.27 -1.08 -11.42
CA CYS A 84 -15.24 -2.32 -10.66
C CYS A 84 -16.27 -3.29 -11.19
N ASN A 85 -15.92 -4.57 -11.34
CA ASN A 85 -16.87 -5.63 -11.67
C ASN A 85 -17.80 -5.89 -10.49
N ILE A 86 -19.12 -5.85 -10.74
CA ILE A 86 -20.15 -6.14 -9.73
C ILE A 86 -20.94 -7.42 -10.03
N GLY A 87 -20.71 -8.03 -11.18
CA GLY A 87 -21.38 -9.26 -11.60
C GLY A 87 -21.11 -9.58 -13.06
N VAL A 88 -21.80 -10.60 -13.54
CA VAL A 88 -21.76 -11.03 -14.94
C VAL A 88 -23.21 -11.20 -15.40
N ASN A 89 -23.55 -10.66 -16.56
CA ASN A 89 -24.84 -10.86 -17.19
C ASN A 89 -25.03 -12.28 -17.69
N GLU A 90 -26.25 -12.65 -18.07
CA GLU A 90 -26.56 -13.99 -18.64
C GLU A 90 -25.82 -14.26 -19.96
N ASP A 91 -25.45 -13.21 -20.69
CA ASP A 91 -24.66 -13.28 -21.93
C ASP A 91 -23.14 -13.38 -21.70
N GLY A 92 -22.69 -13.44 -20.44
CA GLY A 92 -21.28 -13.51 -20.07
C GLY A 92 -20.55 -12.16 -20.02
N THR A 93 -21.24 -11.04 -20.27
CA THR A 93 -20.62 -9.71 -20.17
C THR A 93 -20.51 -9.24 -18.73
N ASN A 94 -19.40 -8.55 -18.41
CA ASN A 94 -19.19 -8.00 -17.06
C ASN A 94 -20.11 -6.81 -16.80
N VAL A 95 -20.83 -6.84 -15.68
CA VAL A 95 -21.52 -5.68 -15.14
C VAL A 95 -20.52 -4.87 -14.32
N THR A 96 -20.35 -3.60 -14.68
CA THR A 96 -19.38 -2.72 -14.01
C THR A 96 -20.08 -1.57 -13.30
N LYS A 97 -19.44 -1.09 -12.22
CA LYS A 97 -19.85 0.11 -11.50
C LYS A 97 -18.63 1.02 -11.29
N THR A 98 -18.78 2.29 -11.66
CA THR A 98 -17.70 3.28 -11.42
C THR A 98 -17.61 3.61 -9.95
N LYS A 99 -16.39 3.60 -9.43
CA LYS A 99 -16.00 4.03 -8.09
C LYS A 99 -15.02 5.20 -8.20
N HIS A 100 -15.06 6.07 -7.21
CA HIS A 100 -14.30 7.33 -7.24
C HIS A 100 -13.23 7.41 -6.16
N THR A 101 -13.27 6.54 -5.16
CA THR A 101 -12.30 6.54 -4.05
C THR A 101 -11.66 5.18 -3.93
N VAL A 102 -10.35 5.18 -3.92
CA VAL A 102 -9.52 4.00 -3.73
C VAL A 102 -8.72 4.14 -2.44
N PHE A 103 -8.66 3.08 -1.70
CA PHE A 103 -7.84 2.97 -0.49
C PHE A 103 -7.05 1.68 -0.53
N ILE A 104 -5.79 1.74 -0.10
CA ILE A 104 -4.95 0.57 0.15
C ILE A 104 -4.04 0.83 1.34
N THR A 105 -3.84 -0.16 2.16
CA THR A 105 -2.83 -0.16 3.22
C THR A 105 -2.24 -1.55 3.38
N GLU A 106 -0.96 -1.61 3.69
CA GLU A 106 -0.23 -2.86 3.90
C GLU A 106 0.56 -2.77 5.21
N PRO A 107 -0.10 -2.89 6.38
CA PRO A 107 0.60 -3.06 7.64
C PRO A 107 1.37 -4.38 7.65
N GLN A 108 2.63 -4.31 8.08
CA GLN A 108 3.56 -5.42 8.11
C GLN A 108 4.15 -5.56 9.51
N LEU A 109 4.29 -6.80 9.96
CA LEU A 109 4.94 -7.12 11.24
C LEU A 109 6.05 -8.13 10.98
N TRP A 110 7.30 -7.73 11.24
CA TRP A 110 8.49 -8.52 10.98
C TRP A 110 9.28 -8.78 12.25
N TYR A 111 9.70 -10.01 12.43
CA TYR A 111 10.62 -10.37 13.53
C TYR A 111 11.94 -10.90 12.98
N ASN A 112 13.04 -10.32 13.43
CA ASN A 112 14.38 -10.76 13.06
C ASN A 112 14.73 -12.05 13.79
N VAL A 113 14.39 -13.19 13.20
CA VAL A 113 14.70 -14.52 13.75
C VAL A 113 16.17 -14.84 13.61
N GLY A 114 16.83 -14.29 12.60
CA GLY A 114 18.24 -14.55 12.32
C GLY A 114 19.18 -14.09 13.43
N ARG A 115 18.77 -13.10 14.23
CA ARG A 115 19.53 -12.61 15.39
C ARG A 115 19.89 -13.72 16.38
N HIS A 116 19.07 -14.77 16.47
CA HIS A 116 19.29 -15.90 17.36
C HIS A 116 20.35 -16.88 16.85
N PHE A 117 20.73 -16.73 15.58
CA PHE A 117 21.69 -17.60 14.89
C PHE A 117 22.90 -16.82 14.34
N GLY A 118 23.06 -15.56 14.75
CA GLY A 118 24.15 -14.69 14.26
C GLY A 118 23.95 -14.18 12.82
N CYS A 119 22.74 -14.28 12.27
CA CYS A 119 22.39 -13.83 10.92
C CYS A 119 21.32 -12.71 11.01
N ASN A 120 21.77 -11.47 11.15
CA ASN A 120 20.83 -10.34 11.36
C ASN A 120 19.98 -9.96 10.14
N ASN A 121 20.17 -10.64 9.03
CA ASN A 121 19.50 -10.33 7.77
C ASN A 121 18.15 -11.04 7.59
N LEU A 122 17.90 -12.13 8.33
CA LEU A 122 16.74 -12.99 8.17
C LEU A 122 15.59 -12.56 9.08
N ASN A 123 14.47 -12.22 8.46
CA ASN A 123 13.23 -11.86 9.15
C ASN A 123 12.10 -12.77 8.69
N VAL A 124 11.20 -13.08 9.59
CA VAL A 124 9.92 -13.72 9.31
C VAL A 124 8.79 -12.81 9.77
N GLY A 125 7.67 -12.85 9.09
CA GLY A 125 6.58 -11.95 9.44
C GLY A 125 5.34 -12.13 8.59
N THR A 126 4.49 -11.13 8.69
CA THR A 126 3.22 -11.07 7.98
C THR A 126 3.03 -9.68 7.38
N GLU A 127 2.37 -9.65 6.25
CA GLU A 127 1.83 -8.46 5.62
C GLU A 127 0.32 -8.67 5.42
N ILE A 128 -0.46 -7.65 5.63
CA ILE A 128 -1.91 -7.71 5.44
C ILE A 128 -2.30 -6.58 4.50
N GLU A 129 -2.56 -6.90 3.22
CA GLU A 129 -3.19 -5.94 2.32
C GLU A 129 -4.65 -5.73 2.75
N LEU A 130 -4.99 -4.51 3.12
CA LEU A 130 -6.36 -4.04 3.32
C LEU A 130 -6.65 -3.02 2.24
N SER A 131 -7.62 -3.30 1.38
CA SER A 131 -7.93 -2.42 0.27
C SER A 131 -9.43 -2.21 0.10
N ASN A 132 -9.82 -1.07 -0.48
CA ASN A 132 -11.20 -0.78 -0.84
C ASN A 132 -11.24 -0.20 -2.25
N ASN A 133 -11.98 -0.84 -3.12
CA ASN A 133 -12.09 -0.52 -4.55
C ASN A 133 -10.75 -0.50 -5.29
N PHE A 134 -9.75 -1.21 -4.82
CA PHE A 134 -8.43 -1.27 -5.45
C PHE A 134 -8.41 -2.27 -6.61
N GLY A 135 -7.79 -1.87 -7.73
CA GLY A 135 -7.77 -2.64 -8.95
C GLY A 135 -9.18 -2.78 -9.55
N THR A 136 -9.56 -3.99 -9.94
CA THR A 136 -10.89 -4.29 -10.49
C THR A 136 -11.89 -4.77 -9.43
N THR A 137 -11.50 -4.80 -8.15
CA THR A 137 -12.33 -5.34 -7.07
C THR A 137 -13.25 -4.27 -6.49
N LEU A 138 -14.49 -4.65 -6.21
CA LEU A 138 -15.48 -3.83 -5.53
C LEU A 138 -15.41 -4.04 -4.01
N GLY A 139 -15.45 -2.93 -3.27
CA GLY A 139 -15.56 -2.91 -1.81
C GLY A 139 -14.28 -3.34 -1.10
N PHE A 140 -14.43 -3.63 0.18
CA PHE A 140 -13.32 -3.95 1.07
C PHE A 140 -12.78 -5.36 0.82
N LYS A 141 -11.45 -5.48 0.83
CA LYS A 141 -10.71 -6.75 0.76
C LYS A 141 -9.64 -6.80 1.83
N CYS A 142 -9.42 -7.98 2.37
CA CYS A 142 -8.35 -8.29 3.31
C CYS A 142 -7.57 -9.49 2.77
N ARG A 143 -6.27 -9.33 2.55
CA ARG A 143 -5.39 -10.35 1.97
C ARG A 143 -4.15 -10.52 2.86
N PRO A 144 -4.23 -11.36 3.91
CA PRO A 144 -3.05 -11.63 4.73
C PRO A 144 -2.09 -12.56 4.00
N CYS A 145 -0.79 -12.31 4.18
CA CYS A 145 0.26 -13.24 3.78
C CYS A 145 1.31 -13.44 4.88
N LEU A 146 1.96 -14.59 4.87
CA LEU A 146 3.15 -14.86 5.67
C LEU A 146 4.37 -14.79 4.76
N GLY A 147 5.47 -14.25 5.27
CA GLY A 147 6.64 -14.02 4.47
C GLY A 147 7.96 -14.22 5.20
N VAL A 148 8.99 -14.36 4.39
CA VAL A 148 10.38 -14.31 4.81
C VAL A 148 11.02 -13.14 4.08
N LYS A 149 11.72 -12.29 4.83
CA LYS A 149 12.39 -11.10 4.31
C LYS A 149 13.89 -11.18 4.60
N TRP A 150 14.70 -11.02 3.57
CA TRP A 150 16.14 -10.93 3.68
C TRP A 150 16.58 -9.48 3.42
N ASN A 151 17.25 -8.86 4.38
CA ASN A 151 17.82 -7.52 4.23
C ASN A 151 19.30 -7.64 3.82
N PHE A 152 19.68 -6.96 2.75
CA PHE A 152 21.05 -6.93 2.22
C PHE A 152 21.87 -5.79 2.83
#